data_971e83a7037d7d4ac8102422c3122ba8
#
_entry.id   971e83a7037d7d4ac8102422c3122ba8
#
_cell.length_a   1.000
_cell.length_b   1.000
_cell.length_c   1.000
_cell.angle_alpha   90.00
_cell.angle_beta   90.00
_cell.angle_gamma   90.00
#
_symmetry.space_group_name_H-M   'P 1'
#
loop_
_entity.id
_entity.type
_entity.pdbx_description
1 polymer ?
#
loop_
_entity_poly.entity_id
_entity_poly.type
_entity_poly.pdbx_seq_one_letter_code
_entity_poly.pdbx_strand_id
1 'polypeptide(L)'
;MKKDVALGIDIGGTNTAFGFIDREGNYLTEGNIPTAKHEDINDYLKELYLEIEKVLDPIRQEVNFVGIGIGAPNGNYFKGAIEFAPNLPWHDVIPLCDMMKEYYPELPVYLNNDAKAAAIGEMIYGGAQGMKNFIMVTLGTGLGSGFVVNGELVYGHDGFAGELGHTIVSPNGRQCGCGRSGCLETYVSATGVKRTAYKMMAKYNYPSELRSIPFNEMNAKIVSEAAQKGDMIAINTFKYTGKMLGEALANAVAITSPEAIFLMGGLAKAGDLLFEPVKD
;
A
#
# COMPACT_ATOMS: atom_id res chain seq x y z
N MET A 1 -18.01 23.67 21.50
CA MET A 1 -17.34 23.92 20.22
C MET A 1 -17.42 22.61 19.43
N LYS A 2 -17.74 22.71 18.16
CA LYS A 2 -17.67 21.51 17.28
C LYS A 2 -16.23 21.05 17.14
N LYS A 3 -16.02 19.75 17.02
CA LYS A 3 -14.71 19.12 16.85
C LYS A 3 -14.31 19.13 15.37
N ASP A 4 -13.12 19.61 15.02
CA ASP A 4 -12.62 19.51 13.65
C ASP A 4 -12.32 18.07 13.29
N VAL A 5 -12.86 17.62 12.15
CA VAL A 5 -12.64 16.27 11.62
C VAL A 5 -12.32 16.31 10.13
N ALA A 6 -11.45 15.42 9.70
CA ALA A 6 -11.18 15.17 8.29
C ALA A 6 -11.72 13.80 7.87
N LEU A 7 -12.11 13.69 6.62
CA LEU A 7 -12.45 12.40 6.00
C LEU A 7 -11.17 11.81 5.37
N GLY A 8 -10.79 10.62 5.82
CA GLY A 8 -9.78 9.80 5.17
C GLY A 8 -10.47 8.76 4.28
N ILE A 9 -9.99 8.59 3.05
CA ILE A 9 -10.48 7.59 2.09
C ILE A 9 -9.29 6.77 1.60
N ASP A 10 -9.35 5.45 1.73
CA ASP A 10 -8.36 4.50 1.20
C ASP A 10 -9.01 3.68 0.09
N ILE A 11 -8.62 3.96 -1.16
CA ILE A 11 -9.16 3.30 -2.35
C ILE A 11 -8.28 2.11 -2.72
N GLY A 12 -8.72 0.91 -2.37
CA GLY A 12 -8.09 -0.32 -2.84
C GLY A 12 -8.77 -0.91 -4.08
N GLY A 13 -8.12 -1.83 -4.75
CA GLY A 13 -8.68 -2.47 -5.96
C GLY A 13 -9.94 -3.31 -5.72
N THR A 14 -10.16 -3.79 -4.50
CA THR A 14 -11.34 -4.61 -4.15
C THR A 14 -12.36 -3.80 -3.35
N ASN A 15 -11.91 -3.08 -2.34
CA ASN A 15 -12.73 -2.31 -1.42
C ASN A 15 -12.13 -0.93 -1.20
N THR A 16 -12.99 0.05 -0.94
CA THR A 16 -12.64 1.37 -0.43
C THR A 16 -13.09 1.47 1.01
N ALA A 17 -12.17 1.82 1.90
CA ALA A 17 -12.48 2.15 3.29
C ALA A 17 -12.44 3.67 3.48
N PHE A 18 -13.28 4.19 4.36
CA PHE A 18 -13.27 5.60 4.70
C PHE A 18 -13.68 5.84 6.15
N GLY A 19 -13.24 6.97 6.71
CA GLY A 19 -13.59 7.30 8.09
C GLY A 19 -13.29 8.74 8.44
N PHE A 20 -14.04 9.26 9.40
CA PHE A 20 -13.85 10.58 9.98
C PHE A 20 -12.91 10.49 11.17
N ILE A 21 -11.81 11.25 11.12
CA ILE A 21 -10.80 11.31 12.17
C ILE A 21 -10.63 12.73 12.69
N ASP A 22 -10.32 12.86 13.97
CA ASP A 22 -9.96 14.13 14.58
C ASP A 22 -8.46 14.44 14.47
N ARG A 23 -8.04 15.59 15.01
CA ARG A 23 -6.63 16.02 14.99
C ARG A 23 -5.71 15.11 15.80
N GLU A 24 -6.24 14.39 16.76
CA GLU A 24 -5.53 13.42 17.61
C GLU A 24 -5.41 12.03 16.96
N GLY A 25 -6.06 11.83 15.79
CA GLY A 25 -6.06 10.55 15.07
C GLY A 25 -7.13 9.57 15.56
N ASN A 26 -8.10 10.01 16.37
CA ASN A 26 -9.18 9.14 16.83
C ASN A 26 -10.26 9.02 15.74
N TYR A 27 -10.68 7.78 15.45
CA TYR A 27 -11.82 7.51 14.59
C TYR A 27 -13.13 7.86 15.30
N LEU A 28 -13.98 8.63 14.64
CA LEU A 28 -15.32 8.94 15.10
C LEU A 28 -16.35 8.01 14.48
N THR A 29 -16.22 7.78 13.19
CA THR A 29 -17.10 6.88 12.42
C THR A 29 -16.38 6.42 11.16
N GLU A 30 -16.77 5.28 10.63
CA GLU A 30 -16.15 4.66 9.46
C GLU A 30 -17.18 3.91 8.60
N GLY A 31 -16.80 3.64 7.37
CA GLY A 31 -17.57 2.83 6.44
C GLY A 31 -16.70 2.24 5.35
N ASN A 32 -17.29 1.43 4.52
CA ASN A 32 -16.62 0.86 3.37
C ASN A 32 -17.61 0.57 2.23
N ILE A 33 -17.10 0.57 1.00
CA ILE A 33 -17.83 0.14 -0.20
C ILE A 33 -16.96 -0.78 -1.05
N PRO A 34 -17.55 -1.68 -1.86
CA PRO A 34 -16.79 -2.50 -2.80
C PRO A 34 -16.36 -1.68 -4.01
N THR A 35 -15.06 -1.44 -4.21
CA THR A 35 -14.51 -0.74 -5.38
C THR A 35 -14.73 -1.53 -6.66
N ALA A 36 -14.45 -2.85 -6.63
CA ALA A 36 -14.48 -3.72 -7.81
C ALA A 36 -15.89 -3.90 -8.43
N LYS A 37 -16.95 -3.48 -7.74
CA LYS A 37 -18.34 -3.54 -8.22
C LYS A 37 -18.63 -2.51 -9.32
N HIS A 38 -17.87 -1.41 -9.37
CA HIS A 38 -18.17 -0.25 -10.19
C HIS A 38 -17.24 -0.14 -11.39
N GLU A 39 -17.76 -0.37 -12.58
CA GLU A 39 -17.04 -0.14 -13.84
C GLU A 39 -17.00 1.35 -14.22
N ASP A 40 -18.03 2.13 -13.84
CA ASP A 40 -18.11 3.57 -14.05
C ASP A 40 -17.71 4.32 -12.78
N ILE A 41 -16.80 5.29 -12.90
CA ILE A 41 -16.32 6.12 -11.80
C ILE A 41 -17.40 7.00 -11.19
N ASN A 42 -18.38 7.47 -12.00
CA ASN A 42 -19.45 8.32 -11.48
C ASN A 42 -20.43 7.51 -10.61
N ASP A 43 -20.73 6.27 -10.98
CA ASP A 43 -21.53 5.37 -10.15
C ASP A 43 -20.83 5.04 -8.84
N TYR A 44 -19.50 4.82 -8.90
CA TYR A 44 -18.69 4.65 -7.71
C TYR A 44 -18.73 5.87 -6.79
N LEU A 45 -18.48 7.06 -7.32
CA LEU A 45 -18.48 8.29 -6.50
C LEU A 45 -19.84 8.60 -5.91
N LYS A 46 -20.92 8.31 -6.62
CA LYS A 46 -22.27 8.45 -6.11
C LYS A 46 -22.55 7.52 -4.93
N GLU A 47 -22.18 6.23 -5.03
CA GLU A 47 -22.31 5.29 -3.90
C GLU A 47 -21.40 5.72 -2.74
N LEU A 48 -20.16 6.08 -3.01
CA LEU A 48 -19.23 6.57 -1.99
C LEU A 48 -19.77 7.78 -1.24
N TYR A 49 -20.28 8.78 -1.96
CA TYR A 49 -20.91 9.96 -1.36
C TYR A 49 -22.09 9.59 -0.44
N LEU A 50 -22.99 8.74 -0.90
CA LEU A 50 -24.17 8.34 -0.12
C LEU A 50 -23.78 7.60 1.17
N GLU A 51 -22.78 6.73 1.12
CA GLU A 51 -22.33 6.01 2.31
C GLU A 51 -21.51 6.92 3.25
N ILE A 52 -20.73 7.87 2.73
CA ILE A 52 -20.08 8.91 3.54
C ILE A 52 -21.12 9.75 4.29
N GLU A 53 -22.15 10.25 3.58
CA GLU A 53 -23.22 11.07 4.20
C GLU A 53 -23.96 10.29 5.28
N LYS A 54 -24.23 9.02 5.06
CA LYS A 54 -24.91 8.14 6.03
C LYS A 54 -24.13 7.97 7.35
N VAL A 55 -22.79 7.91 7.30
CA VAL A 55 -21.96 7.81 8.50
C VAL A 55 -21.66 9.18 9.12
N LEU A 56 -21.74 10.27 8.34
CA LEU A 56 -21.56 11.63 8.82
C LEU A 56 -22.81 12.16 9.53
N ASP A 57 -24.02 11.84 9.04
CA ASP A 57 -25.27 12.40 9.54
C ASP A 57 -25.46 12.29 11.07
N PRO A 58 -25.15 11.15 11.72
CA PRO A 58 -25.30 11.02 13.17
C PRO A 58 -24.43 11.97 13.98
N ILE A 59 -23.24 12.35 13.44
CA ILE A 59 -22.25 13.19 14.14
C ILE A 59 -22.20 14.63 13.62
N ARG A 60 -22.92 14.97 12.54
CA ARG A 60 -22.86 16.25 11.81
C ARG A 60 -23.02 17.48 12.72
N GLN A 61 -23.84 17.39 13.75
CA GLN A 61 -24.07 18.49 14.67
C GLN A 61 -22.89 18.72 15.64
N GLU A 62 -22.08 17.70 15.89
CA GLU A 62 -20.98 17.69 16.85
C GLU A 62 -19.64 18.05 16.22
N VAL A 63 -19.52 17.91 14.88
CA VAL A 63 -18.27 18.06 14.16
C VAL A 63 -18.26 19.25 13.21
N ASN A 64 -17.05 19.73 12.90
CA ASN A 64 -16.74 20.65 11.83
C ASN A 64 -15.90 19.88 10.78
N PHE A 65 -16.50 19.58 9.63
CA PHE A 65 -15.85 18.84 8.55
C PHE A 65 -14.92 19.76 7.78
N VAL A 66 -13.59 19.55 7.89
CA VAL A 66 -12.56 20.51 7.44
C VAL A 66 -11.83 20.12 6.17
N GLY A 67 -11.94 18.89 5.69
CA GLY A 67 -11.27 18.46 4.46
C GLY A 67 -11.24 16.96 4.22
N ILE A 68 -10.81 16.57 3.02
CA ILE A 68 -10.79 15.19 2.53
C ILE A 68 -9.37 14.84 2.11
N GLY A 69 -8.86 13.72 2.64
CA GLY A 69 -7.59 13.10 2.23
C GLY A 69 -7.84 11.72 1.61
N ILE A 70 -7.29 11.48 0.43
CA ILE A 70 -7.50 10.24 -0.33
C ILE A 70 -6.16 9.56 -0.57
N GLY A 71 -6.06 8.28 -0.21
CA GLY A 71 -5.01 7.35 -0.63
C GLY A 71 -5.52 6.46 -1.75
N ALA A 72 -4.80 6.35 -2.86
CA ALA A 72 -5.20 5.50 -3.97
C ALA A 72 -3.99 4.97 -4.75
N PRO A 73 -4.09 3.77 -5.38
CA PRO A 73 -3.07 3.31 -6.31
C PRO A 73 -2.84 4.34 -7.42
N ASN A 74 -1.60 4.61 -7.76
CA ASN A 74 -1.20 5.61 -8.77
C ASN A 74 -1.80 7.01 -8.54
N GLY A 75 -2.15 7.36 -7.29
CA GLY A 75 -2.60 8.70 -6.92
C GLY A 75 -1.47 9.72 -7.11
N ASN A 76 -1.70 10.73 -7.95
CA ASN A 76 -0.77 11.82 -8.22
C ASN A 76 -1.17 13.06 -7.45
N TYR A 77 -0.34 13.45 -6.48
CA TYR A 77 -0.59 14.59 -5.59
C TYR A 77 -0.71 15.92 -6.35
N PHE A 78 0.17 16.15 -7.36
CA PHE A 78 0.20 17.43 -8.07
C PHE A 78 -0.99 17.64 -8.99
N LYS A 79 -1.52 16.54 -9.56
CA LYS A 79 -2.66 16.58 -10.48
C LYS A 79 -4.00 16.36 -9.80
N GLY A 80 -4.01 15.86 -8.55
CA GLY A 80 -5.24 15.43 -7.88
C GLY A 80 -5.97 14.31 -8.64
N ALA A 81 -5.22 13.48 -9.37
CA ALA A 81 -5.76 12.47 -10.28
C ALA A 81 -5.15 11.09 -10.02
N ILE A 82 -5.94 10.03 -10.23
CA ILE A 82 -5.44 8.67 -10.36
C ILE A 82 -5.02 8.48 -11.82
N GLU A 83 -3.79 8.00 -12.07
CA GLU A 83 -3.25 7.87 -13.41
C GLU A 83 -2.98 6.40 -13.76
N PHE A 84 -3.78 5.84 -14.66
CA PHE A 84 -3.55 4.49 -15.23
C PHE A 84 -3.34 3.40 -14.18
N ALA A 85 -4.14 3.39 -13.12
CA ALA A 85 -4.00 2.41 -12.03
C ALA A 85 -4.41 0.99 -12.48
N PRO A 86 -3.49 0.02 -12.58
CA PRO A 86 -3.80 -1.30 -13.13
C PRO A 86 -4.67 -2.16 -12.22
N ASN A 87 -4.77 -1.77 -10.95
CA ASN A 87 -5.51 -2.51 -9.92
C ASN A 87 -6.92 -1.96 -9.69
N LEU A 88 -7.30 -0.88 -10.37
CA LEU A 88 -8.63 -0.29 -10.30
C LEU A 88 -9.43 -0.62 -11.57
N PRO A 89 -10.77 -0.61 -11.51
CA PRO A 89 -11.61 -0.81 -12.70
C PRO A 89 -11.43 0.28 -13.78
N TRP A 90 -10.98 1.47 -13.36
CA TRP A 90 -10.82 2.66 -14.21
C TRP A 90 -9.37 2.78 -14.65
N HIS A 91 -9.12 2.65 -15.95
CA HIS A 91 -7.75 2.56 -16.50
C HIS A 91 -7.24 3.85 -17.15
N ASP A 92 -8.02 4.93 -17.13
CA ASP A 92 -7.65 6.24 -17.65
C ASP A 92 -7.10 7.17 -16.57
N VAL A 93 -6.93 8.44 -16.91
CA VAL A 93 -6.64 9.50 -15.95
C VAL A 93 -7.96 9.97 -15.33
N ILE A 94 -8.14 9.74 -14.03
CA ILE A 94 -9.35 10.11 -13.28
C ILE A 94 -9.04 11.35 -12.45
N PRO A 95 -9.59 12.53 -12.74
CA PRO A 95 -9.37 13.77 -11.97
C PRO A 95 -10.16 13.75 -10.66
N LEU A 96 -9.80 12.83 -9.78
CA LEU A 96 -10.61 12.45 -8.62
C LEU A 96 -10.86 13.60 -7.64
N CYS A 97 -9.85 14.47 -7.42
CA CYS A 97 -10.03 15.63 -6.54
C CYS A 97 -11.12 16.58 -7.06
N ASP A 98 -11.13 16.83 -8.38
CA ASP A 98 -12.12 17.74 -8.97
C ASP A 98 -13.51 17.10 -8.96
N MET A 99 -13.61 15.80 -9.26
CA MET A 99 -14.89 15.06 -9.17
C MET A 99 -15.44 15.03 -7.73
N MET A 100 -14.57 14.86 -6.71
CA MET A 100 -14.99 14.91 -5.31
C MET A 100 -15.47 16.31 -4.88
N LYS A 101 -14.91 17.38 -5.46
CA LYS A 101 -15.37 18.76 -5.21
C LYS A 101 -16.78 19.03 -5.76
N GLU A 102 -17.28 18.25 -6.71
CA GLU A 102 -18.68 18.37 -7.14
C GLU A 102 -19.65 18.01 -6.02
N TYR A 103 -19.27 17.10 -5.11
CA TYR A 103 -20.03 16.71 -3.92
C TYR A 103 -19.73 17.59 -2.71
N TYR A 104 -18.47 18.07 -2.58
CA TYR A 104 -18.00 18.85 -1.43
C TYR A 104 -17.27 20.13 -1.89
N PRO A 105 -17.98 21.12 -2.50
CA PRO A 105 -17.35 22.26 -3.17
C PRO A 105 -16.55 23.18 -2.24
N GLU A 106 -16.91 23.23 -0.96
CA GLU A 106 -16.28 24.11 0.03
C GLU A 106 -15.08 23.47 0.75
N LEU A 107 -14.81 22.17 0.50
CA LEU A 107 -13.77 21.44 1.21
C LEU A 107 -12.50 21.29 0.37
N PRO A 108 -11.32 21.45 0.97
CA PRO A 108 -10.08 21.02 0.34
C PRO A 108 -10.06 19.50 0.19
N VAL A 109 -9.69 19.03 -1.01
CA VAL A 109 -9.53 17.62 -1.34
C VAL A 109 -8.10 17.37 -1.79
N TYR A 110 -7.43 16.43 -1.14
CA TYR A 110 -6.07 16.01 -1.47
C TYR A 110 -6.01 14.53 -1.77
N LEU A 111 -5.27 14.18 -2.83
CA LEU A 111 -5.03 12.81 -3.24
C LEU A 111 -3.54 12.49 -3.15
N ASN A 112 -3.24 11.29 -2.71
CA ASN A 112 -1.88 10.76 -2.73
C ASN A 112 -1.86 9.28 -3.15
N ASN A 113 -0.69 8.76 -3.49
CA ASN A 113 -0.50 7.32 -3.53
C ASN A 113 -0.72 6.72 -2.13
N ASP A 114 -1.30 5.51 -2.05
CA ASP A 114 -1.65 4.81 -0.80
C ASP A 114 -0.45 4.62 0.14
N ALA A 115 0.70 4.19 -0.38
CA ALA A 115 1.91 4.03 0.44
C ALA A 115 2.50 5.38 0.90
N LYS A 116 2.37 6.43 0.09
CA LYS A 116 2.76 7.79 0.47
C LYS A 116 1.83 8.35 1.54
N ALA A 117 0.53 8.11 1.43
CA ALA A 117 -0.44 8.46 2.47
C ALA A 117 -0.14 7.73 3.79
N ALA A 118 0.22 6.43 3.72
CA ALA A 118 0.65 5.68 4.89
C ALA A 118 1.93 6.27 5.54
N ALA A 119 2.90 6.74 4.74
CA ALA A 119 4.10 7.40 5.27
C ALA A 119 3.76 8.70 6.02
N ILE A 120 2.81 9.49 5.51
CA ILE A 120 2.30 10.68 6.22
C ILE A 120 1.63 10.27 7.54
N GLY A 121 0.82 9.22 7.52
CA GLY A 121 0.16 8.68 8.71
C GLY A 121 1.16 8.28 9.80
N GLU A 122 2.22 7.56 9.43
CA GLU A 122 3.31 7.19 10.36
C GLU A 122 4.07 8.41 10.90
N MET A 123 4.29 9.43 10.08
CA MET A 123 4.97 10.67 10.49
C MET A 123 4.14 11.46 11.51
N ILE A 124 2.82 11.49 11.37
CA ILE A 124 1.95 12.32 12.21
C ILE A 124 1.47 11.55 13.45
N TYR A 125 1.08 10.28 13.30
CA TYR A 125 0.39 9.50 14.33
C TYR A 125 1.12 8.22 14.74
N GLY A 126 2.12 7.77 13.98
CA GLY A 126 2.74 6.48 14.14
C GLY A 126 4.14 6.50 14.75
N GLY A 127 4.91 5.47 14.43
CA GLY A 127 6.27 5.27 14.94
C GLY A 127 7.31 6.25 14.42
N ALA A 128 7.00 7.01 13.35
CA ALA A 128 7.91 8.00 12.76
C ALA A 128 7.73 9.42 13.32
N GLN A 129 6.94 9.60 14.39
CA GLN A 129 6.77 10.90 15.03
C GLN A 129 8.13 11.49 15.45
N GLY A 130 8.39 12.73 15.03
CA GLY A 130 9.65 13.44 15.28
C GLY A 130 10.81 13.09 14.37
N MET A 131 10.72 12.03 13.57
CA MET A 131 11.71 11.69 12.54
C MET A 131 11.55 12.60 11.32
N LYS A 132 12.69 12.95 10.73
CA LYS A 132 12.73 13.77 9.50
C LYS A 132 13.15 12.97 8.27
N ASN A 133 13.77 11.81 8.45
CA ASN A 133 14.29 11.01 7.36
C ASN A 133 13.93 9.54 7.61
N PHE A 134 12.98 9.02 6.89
CA PHE A 134 12.59 7.61 7.01
C PHE A 134 12.00 7.08 5.70
N ILE A 135 11.95 5.77 5.59
CA ILE A 135 11.32 5.07 4.46
C ILE A 135 10.15 4.25 4.99
N MET A 136 9.00 4.40 4.38
CA MET A 136 7.84 3.55 4.58
C MET A 136 7.72 2.56 3.42
N VAL A 137 7.55 1.27 3.71
CA VAL A 137 7.34 0.22 2.70
C VAL A 137 6.09 -0.56 3.05
N THR A 138 5.13 -0.59 2.13
CA THR A 138 3.90 -1.37 2.26
C THR A 138 4.03 -2.68 1.48
N LEU A 139 3.87 -3.81 2.16
CA LEU A 139 4.04 -5.17 1.64
C LEU A 139 2.68 -5.88 1.59
N GLY A 140 1.97 -5.68 0.49
CA GLY A 140 0.63 -6.22 0.24
C GLY A 140 0.57 -7.09 -1.01
N THR A 141 -0.48 -6.93 -1.81
CA THR A 141 -0.61 -7.54 -3.16
C THR A 141 0.56 -7.11 -4.04
N GLY A 142 0.93 -5.82 -3.96
CA GLY A 142 2.13 -5.22 -4.53
C GLY A 142 3.12 -4.78 -3.44
N LEU A 143 4.08 -3.92 -3.83
CA LEU A 143 5.02 -3.24 -2.95
C LEU A 143 4.94 -1.74 -3.21
N GLY A 144 4.36 -1.00 -2.27
CA GLY A 144 4.38 0.46 -2.29
C GLY A 144 5.46 1.03 -1.36
N SER A 145 5.81 2.29 -1.55
CA SER A 145 6.77 2.96 -0.68
C SER A 145 6.60 4.49 -0.65
N GLY A 146 6.96 5.08 0.48
CA GLY A 146 7.05 6.52 0.67
C GLY A 146 8.40 6.87 1.30
N PHE A 147 9.07 7.84 0.73
CA PHE A 147 10.34 8.37 1.24
C PHE A 147 10.09 9.73 1.86
N VAL A 148 10.52 9.91 3.10
CA VAL A 148 10.49 11.20 3.78
C VAL A 148 11.93 11.66 3.98
N VAL A 149 12.22 12.88 3.54
CA VAL A 149 13.54 13.52 3.64
C VAL A 149 13.37 14.94 4.17
N ASN A 150 14.09 15.28 5.22
CA ASN A 150 13.97 16.57 5.92
C ASN A 150 12.55 16.89 6.43
N GLY A 151 11.75 15.88 6.74
CA GLY A 151 10.38 16.01 7.20
C GLY A 151 9.34 16.21 6.08
N GLU A 152 9.76 16.06 4.82
CA GLU A 152 8.89 16.22 3.66
C GLU A 152 8.87 14.92 2.83
N LEU A 153 7.69 14.57 2.32
CA LEU A 153 7.53 13.42 1.44
C LEU A 153 8.15 13.72 0.06
N VAL A 154 8.92 12.78 -0.44
CA VAL A 154 9.57 12.90 -1.75
C VAL A 154 8.56 12.56 -2.86
N TYR A 155 8.14 13.58 -3.59
CA TYR A 155 7.23 13.44 -4.74
C TYR A 155 7.97 13.36 -6.08
N GLY A 156 9.15 13.98 -6.19
CA GLY A 156 9.84 14.15 -7.46
C GLY A 156 9.18 15.21 -8.35
N HIS A 157 9.55 15.20 -9.64
CA HIS A 157 9.06 16.18 -10.60
C HIS A 157 7.59 15.97 -11.00
N ASP A 158 7.20 14.71 -11.13
CA ASP A 158 5.90 14.31 -11.68
C ASP A 158 4.96 13.63 -10.68
N GLY A 159 5.37 13.57 -9.39
CA GLY A 159 4.58 12.94 -8.32
C GLY A 159 4.88 11.45 -8.10
N PHE A 160 5.70 10.80 -8.92
CA PHE A 160 5.97 9.36 -8.86
C PHE A 160 7.33 8.97 -8.29
N ALA A 161 8.06 9.87 -7.63
CA ALA A 161 9.30 9.47 -6.95
C ALA A 161 9.02 8.53 -5.78
N GLY A 162 10.04 7.76 -5.41
CA GLY A 162 9.97 6.86 -4.26
C GLY A 162 9.34 5.49 -4.55
N GLU A 163 9.21 5.09 -5.80
CA GLU A 163 8.67 3.79 -6.23
C GLU A 163 9.71 2.67 -6.10
N LEU A 164 10.10 2.30 -4.85
CA LEU A 164 11.10 1.27 -4.55
C LEU A 164 10.73 -0.09 -5.16
N GLY A 165 9.43 -0.44 -5.15
CA GLY A 165 8.93 -1.68 -5.71
C GLY A 165 9.27 -1.88 -7.19
N HIS A 166 9.50 -0.78 -7.91
CA HIS A 166 9.81 -0.81 -9.33
C HIS A 166 11.30 -0.64 -9.64
N THR A 167 12.19 -0.64 -8.64
CA THR A 167 13.63 -0.76 -8.88
C THR A 167 13.98 -2.16 -9.41
N ILE A 168 14.90 -2.23 -10.38
CA ILE A 168 15.32 -3.50 -10.98
C ILE A 168 16.35 -4.15 -10.08
N VAL A 169 15.97 -5.24 -9.42
CA VAL A 169 16.83 -6.04 -8.53
C VAL A 169 17.35 -7.32 -9.20
N SER A 170 16.78 -7.69 -10.34
CA SER A 170 17.21 -8.86 -11.12
C SER A 170 17.06 -8.56 -12.61
N PRO A 171 18.13 -8.10 -13.29
CA PRO A 171 18.08 -7.88 -14.73
C PRO A 171 17.58 -9.12 -15.48
N ASN A 172 16.69 -8.94 -16.44
CA ASN A 172 15.99 -10.03 -17.16
C ASN A 172 15.22 -11.00 -16.26
N GLY A 173 14.82 -10.55 -15.07
CA GLY A 173 14.07 -11.33 -14.11
C GLY A 173 12.57 -11.44 -14.43
N ARG A 174 11.75 -11.53 -13.39
CA ARG A 174 10.30 -11.70 -13.51
C ARG A 174 9.64 -10.49 -14.16
N GLN A 175 8.70 -10.74 -15.06
CA GLN A 175 7.89 -9.69 -15.66
C GLN A 175 7.02 -9.02 -14.59
N CYS A 176 7.01 -7.69 -14.59
CA CYS A 176 6.23 -6.81 -13.71
C CYS A 176 5.05 -6.21 -14.47
N GLY A 177 3.96 -5.92 -13.74
CA GLY A 177 2.79 -5.22 -14.29
C GLY A 177 3.08 -3.83 -14.87
N CYS A 178 4.17 -3.17 -14.43
CA CYS A 178 4.61 -1.90 -14.99
C CYS A 178 5.26 -1.99 -16.39
N GLY A 179 5.30 -3.17 -17.00
CA GLY A 179 5.90 -3.42 -18.32
C GLY A 179 7.41 -3.73 -18.30
N ARG A 180 8.10 -3.54 -17.16
CA ARG A 180 9.52 -3.87 -17.01
C ARG A 180 9.73 -5.28 -16.45
N SER A 181 10.96 -5.77 -16.51
CA SER A 181 11.35 -7.06 -15.92
C SER A 181 12.31 -6.86 -14.77
N GLY A 182 12.17 -7.69 -13.71
CA GLY A 182 13.08 -7.74 -12.58
C GLY A 182 12.82 -6.75 -11.47
N CYS A 183 11.66 -6.10 -11.44
CA CYS A 183 11.25 -5.19 -10.37
C CYS A 183 11.18 -5.91 -9.01
N LEU A 184 11.58 -5.24 -7.94
CA LEU A 184 11.56 -5.75 -6.56
C LEU A 184 10.20 -6.32 -6.17
N GLU A 185 9.12 -5.63 -6.49
CA GLU A 185 7.74 -6.06 -6.22
C GLU A 185 7.45 -7.48 -6.68
N THR A 186 8.01 -7.90 -7.81
CA THR A 186 7.79 -9.25 -8.34
C THR A 186 8.42 -10.36 -7.50
N TYR A 187 9.24 -10.00 -6.52
CA TYR A 187 9.89 -10.89 -5.55
C TYR A 187 9.36 -10.69 -4.14
N VAL A 188 9.02 -9.44 -3.76
CA VAL A 188 8.73 -9.02 -2.39
C VAL A 188 7.32 -8.43 -2.29
N SER A 189 6.36 -9.18 -2.75
CA SER A 189 4.91 -8.94 -2.56
C SER A 189 4.23 -10.27 -2.29
N ALA A 190 2.96 -10.27 -1.94
CA ALA A 190 2.20 -11.51 -1.76
C ALA A 190 2.24 -12.39 -3.03
N THR A 191 2.11 -11.76 -4.20
CA THR A 191 2.25 -12.43 -5.50
C THR A 191 3.69 -12.91 -5.72
N GLY A 192 4.67 -12.12 -5.30
CA GLY A 192 6.10 -12.45 -5.39
C GLY A 192 6.46 -13.68 -4.55
N VAL A 193 5.96 -13.77 -3.32
CA VAL A 193 6.12 -14.93 -2.42
C VAL A 193 5.54 -16.18 -3.05
N LYS A 194 4.31 -16.12 -3.57
CA LYS A 194 3.67 -17.22 -4.29
C LYS A 194 4.55 -17.72 -5.45
N ARG A 195 5.03 -16.83 -6.31
CA ARG A 195 5.91 -17.18 -7.45
C ARG A 195 7.23 -17.79 -6.97
N THR A 196 7.77 -17.29 -5.84
CA THR A 196 8.99 -17.83 -5.24
C THR A 196 8.77 -19.22 -4.67
N ALA A 197 7.66 -19.50 -4.01
CA ALA A 197 7.33 -20.83 -3.49
C ALA A 197 7.32 -21.89 -4.63
N TYR A 198 6.70 -21.57 -5.77
CA TYR A 198 6.75 -22.47 -6.94
C TYR A 198 8.16 -22.65 -7.49
N LYS A 199 8.98 -21.59 -7.54
CA LYS A 199 10.40 -21.72 -7.90
C LYS A 199 11.17 -22.64 -6.94
N MET A 200 10.88 -22.54 -5.63
CA MET A 200 11.54 -23.39 -4.63
C MET A 200 11.08 -24.85 -4.73
N MET A 201 9.79 -25.09 -4.97
CA MET A 201 9.27 -26.45 -5.23
C MET A 201 9.87 -27.09 -6.48
N ALA A 202 10.13 -26.30 -7.52
CA ALA A 202 10.80 -26.81 -8.72
C ALA A 202 12.29 -27.07 -8.52
N LYS A 203 12.94 -26.27 -7.66
CA LYS A 203 14.39 -26.35 -7.40
C LYS A 203 14.77 -27.47 -6.42
N TYR A 204 13.94 -27.69 -5.40
CA TYR A 204 14.24 -28.61 -4.30
C TYR A 204 13.21 -29.74 -4.19
N ASN A 205 13.67 -30.95 -3.93
CA ASN A 205 12.80 -32.10 -3.77
C ASN A 205 12.48 -32.40 -2.27
N TYR A 206 12.37 -31.33 -1.45
CA TYR A 206 11.94 -31.50 -0.06
C TYR A 206 10.46 -31.86 0.03
N PRO A 207 10.05 -32.70 1.00
CA PRO A 207 8.66 -32.85 1.36
C PRO A 207 8.07 -31.47 1.73
N SER A 208 6.85 -31.18 1.24
CA SER A 208 6.20 -29.90 1.51
C SER A 208 4.70 -30.04 1.30
N GLU A 209 3.91 -29.52 2.26
CA GLU A 209 2.45 -29.45 2.12
C GLU A 209 2.02 -28.52 0.97
N LEU A 210 2.87 -27.55 0.60
CA LEU A 210 2.61 -26.61 -0.49
C LEU A 210 2.46 -27.29 -1.86
N ARG A 211 3.00 -28.50 -2.03
CA ARG A 211 2.92 -29.25 -3.30
C ARG A 211 1.52 -29.71 -3.64
N SER A 212 0.67 -29.90 -2.64
CA SER A 212 -0.73 -30.31 -2.81
C SER A 212 -1.69 -29.14 -3.02
N ILE A 213 -1.22 -27.88 -2.88
CA ILE A 213 -2.06 -26.71 -2.98
C ILE A 213 -2.15 -26.23 -4.43
N PRO A 214 -3.36 -26.11 -4.99
CA PRO A 214 -3.55 -25.59 -6.35
C PRO A 214 -3.03 -24.17 -6.52
N PHE A 215 -2.58 -23.83 -7.73
CA PHE A 215 -1.99 -22.52 -8.00
C PHE A 215 -2.92 -21.34 -7.65
N ASN A 216 -4.20 -21.43 -7.94
CA ASN A 216 -5.19 -20.41 -7.66
C ASN A 216 -5.45 -20.20 -6.15
N GLU A 217 -5.24 -21.22 -5.34
CA GLU A 217 -5.43 -21.19 -3.89
C GLU A 217 -4.18 -20.75 -3.13
N MET A 218 -2.99 -20.98 -3.71
CA MET A 218 -1.72 -20.58 -3.11
C MET A 218 -1.64 -19.07 -2.89
N ASN A 219 -1.28 -18.67 -1.66
CA ASN A 219 -1.07 -17.28 -1.28
C ASN A 219 0.05 -17.14 -0.23
N ALA A 220 0.47 -15.92 0.07
CA ALA A 220 1.58 -15.66 0.99
C ALA A 220 1.27 -16.11 2.43
N LYS A 221 -0.01 -16.08 2.86
CA LYS A 221 -0.42 -16.53 4.18
C LYS A 221 -0.21 -18.04 4.34
N ILE A 222 -0.65 -18.84 3.38
CA ILE A 222 -0.44 -20.30 3.35
C ILE A 222 1.05 -20.62 3.40
N VAL A 223 1.88 -19.92 2.62
CA VAL A 223 3.34 -20.11 2.64
C VAL A 223 3.93 -19.75 4.01
N SER A 224 3.44 -18.69 4.65
CA SER A 224 3.87 -18.29 6.00
C SER A 224 3.50 -19.33 7.06
N GLU A 225 2.26 -19.85 7.02
CA GLU A 225 1.79 -20.88 7.94
C GLU A 225 2.58 -22.20 7.78
N ALA A 226 2.92 -22.57 6.54
CA ALA A 226 3.79 -23.73 6.27
C ALA A 226 5.21 -23.52 6.82
N ALA A 227 5.78 -22.32 6.64
CA ALA A 227 7.10 -22.00 7.17
C ALA A 227 7.14 -22.07 8.71
N GLN A 228 6.11 -21.59 9.39
CA GLN A 228 5.98 -21.68 10.85
C GLN A 228 5.92 -23.14 11.35
N LYS A 229 5.42 -24.07 10.53
CA LYS A 229 5.42 -25.52 10.81
C LYS A 229 6.74 -26.20 10.46
N GLY A 230 7.74 -25.48 9.96
CA GLY A 230 9.04 -26.02 9.58
C GLY A 230 9.15 -26.52 8.16
N ASP A 231 8.20 -26.21 7.26
CA ASP A 231 8.29 -26.57 5.85
C ASP A 231 9.49 -25.89 5.18
N MET A 232 10.45 -26.69 4.71
CA MET A 232 11.72 -26.19 4.17
C MET A 232 11.57 -25.43 2.83
N ILE A 233 10.53 -25.74 2.03
CA ILE A 233 10.21 -24.98 0.82
C ILE A 233 9.75 -23.57 1.19
N ALA A 234 8.86 -23.48 2.17
CA ALA A 234 8.31 -22.22 2.66
C ALA A 234 9.38 -21.38 3.36
N ILE A 235 10.22 -21.97 4.21
CA ILE A 235 11.36 -21.30 4.85
C ILE A 235 12.32 -20.74 3.81
N ASN A 236 12.71 -21.53 2.81
CA ASN A 236 13.59 -21.04 1.72
C ASN A 236 12.94 -19.97 0.87
N THR A 237 11.60 -19.97 0.76
CA THR A 237 10.85 -18.91 0.08
C THR A 237 11.02 -17.59 0.82
N PHE A 238 10.82 -17.56 2.15
CA PHE A 238 11.00 -16.36 2.95
C PHE A 238 12.46 -15.89 3.01
N LYS A 239 13.43 -16.81 3.13
CA LYS A 239 14.86 -16.47 3.05
C LYS A 239 15.20 -15.76 1.74
N TYR A 240 14.70 -16.26 0.61
CA TYR A 240 14.92 -15.62 -0.68
C TYR A 240 14.23 -14.25 -0.77
N THR A 241 12.98 -14.15 -0.31
CA THR A 241 12.21 -12.91 -0.31
C THR A 241 12.86 -11.85 0.57
N GLY A 242 13.26 -12.21 1.81
CA GLY A 242 13.93 -11.30 2.75
C GLY A 242 15.26 -10.80 2.22
N LYS A 243 16.10 -11.69 1.65
CA LYS A 243 17.35 -11.28 1.01
C LYS A 243 17.14 -10.26 -0.11
N MET A 244 16.16 -10.48 -1.01
CA MET A 244 15.86 -9.52 -2.08
C MET A 244 15.41 -8.17 -1.53
N LEU A 245 14.63 -8.16 -0.45
CA LEU A 245 14.21 -6.93 0.22
C LEU A 245 15.41 -6.25 0.90
N GLY A 246 16.22 -6.98 1.65
CA GLY A 246 17.38 -6.44 2.37
C GLY A 246 18.37 -5.77 1.42
N GLU A 247 18.73 -6.42 0.30
CA GLU A 247 19.61 -5.83 -0.72
C GLU A 247 19.02 -4.53 -1.31
N ALA A 248 17.72 -4.49 -1.58
CA ALA A 248 17.06 -3.28 -2.09
C ALA A 248 17.00 -2.16 -1.05
N LEU A 249 16.73 -2.50 0.21
CA LEU A 249 16.73 -1.54 1.32
C LEU A 249 18.15 -1.00 1.59
N ALA A 250 19.18 -1.83 1.54
CA ALA A 250 20.58 -1.39 1.66
C ALA A 250 20.94 -0.34 0.58
N ASN A 251 20.48 -0.53 -0.67
CA ASN A 251 20.64 0.47 -1.72
C ASN A 251 19.89 1.76 -1.40
N ALA A 252 18.66 1.67 -0.90
CA ALA A 252 17.86 2.84 -0.49
C ALA A 252 18.53 3.59 0.68
N VAL A 253 19.09 2.87 1.67
CA VAL A 253 19.87 3.44 2.77
C VAL A 253 21.10 4.20 2.25
N ALA A 254 21.83 3.63 1.30
CA ALA A 254 23.01 4.28 0.71
C ALA A 254 22.68 5.60 -0.02
N ILE A 255 21.43 5.73 -0.53
CA ILE A 255 20.98 6.93 -1.25
C ILE A 255 20.41 7.99 -0.30
N THR A 256 19.62 7.58 0.71
CA THR A 256 18.80 8.50 1.51
C THR A 256 19.23 8.63 2.97
N SER A 257 20.06 7.71 3.48
CA SER A 257 20.53 7.68 4.88
C SER A 257 19.39 7.89 5.90
N PRO A 258 18.35 7.05 5.92
CA PRO A 258 17.18 7.25 6.78
C PRO A 258 17.48 6.92 8.24
N GLU A 259 16.74 7.54 9.17
CA GLU A 259 16.75 7.23 10.60
C GLU A 259 16.10 5.87 10.89
N ALA A 260 15.08 5.52 10.09
CA ALA A 260 14.35 4.26 10.22
C ALA A 260 13.74 3.81 8.88
N ILE A 261 13.43 2.50 8.81
CA ILE A 261 12.62 1.91 7.74
C ILE A 261 11.44 1.20 8.38
N PHE A 262 10.23 1.58 7.99
CA PHE A 262 8.99 0.98 8.46
C PHE A 262 8.49 -0.03 7.43
N LEU A 263 8.25 -1.27 7.86
CA LEU A 263 7.67 -2.32 7.02
C LEU A 263 6.27 -2.64 7.53
N MET A 264 5.26 -2.42 6.72
CA MET A 264 3.87 -2.73 7.07
C MET A 264 3.17 -3.57 6.00
N GLY A 265 1.92 -3.99 6.30
CA GLY A 265 1.09 -4.78 5.38
C GLY A 265 1.05 -6.26 5.71
N GLY A 266 0.31 -7.00 4.87
CA GLY A 266 0.03 -8.42 5.15
C GLY A 266 1.27 -9.32 5.19
N LEU A 267 2.26 -9.04 4.35
CA LEU A 267 3.49 -9.85 4.30
C LEU A 267 4.40 -9.57 5.50
N ALA A 268 4.39 -8.35 6.06
CA ALA A 268 5.16 -8.02 7.26
C ALA A 268 4.70 -8.82 8.49
N LYS A 269 3.45 -9.32 8.49
CA LYS A 269 2.92 -10.20 9.56
C LYS A 269 3.62 -11.56 9.64
N ALA A 270 4.44 -11.92 8.65
CA ALA A 270 5.30 -13.10 8.74
C ALA A 270 6.41 -12.98 9.81
N GLY A 271 6.63 -11.77 10.35
CA GLY A 271 7.56 -11.53 11.45
C GLY A 271 9.00 -11.93 11.10
N ASP A 272 9.65 -12.64 12.01
CA ASP A 272 11.06 -13.04 11.91
C ASP A 272 11.36 -13.91 10.67
N LEU A 273 10.38 -14.63 10.13
CA LEU A 273 10.53 -15.36 8.86
C LEU A 273 10.96 -14.41 7.72
N LEU A 274 10.46 -13.17 7.74
CA LEU A 274 10.84 -12.14 6.77
C LEU A 274 11.96 -11.26 7.31
N PHE A 275 11.87 -10.79 8.56
CA PHE A 275 12.74 -9.74 9.08
C PHE A 275 14.18 -10.21 9.33
N GLU A 276 14.40 -11.45 9.77
CA GLU A 276 15.77 -11.94 9.95
C GLU A 276 16.53 -12.01 8.62
N PRO A 277 15.97 -12.62 7.53
CA PRO A 277 16.65 -12.59 6.25
C PRO A 277 16.78 -11.20 5.58
N VAL A 278 16.04 -10.20 6.06
CA VAL A 278 16.20 -8.80 5.60
C VAL A 278 17.40 -8.14 6.26
N LYS A 279 17.73 -8.50 7.50
CA LYS A 279 18.86 -7.95 8.27
C LYS A 279 20.21 -8.56 7.88
N ASP A 280 20.21 -9.82 7.38
CA ASP A 280 21.39 -10.56 6.93
C ASP A 280 22.00 -9.97 5.63
#